data_b0cadea999ede91dd970f1491ae52616
#
_entry.id   b0cadea999ede91dd970f1491ae52616
#
_cell.length_a   1.000
_cell.length_b   1.000
_cell.length_c   1.000
_cell.angle_alpha   90.00
_cell.angle_beta   90.00
_cell.angle_gamma   90.00
#
_symmetry.space_group_name_H-M   'P 1'
#
loop_
_entity.id
_entity.type
_entity.pdbx_description
1 polymer ?
#
loop_
_entity_poly.entity_id
_entity_poly.type
_entity_poly.pdbx_seq_one_letter_code
_entity_poly.pdbx_strand_id
1 'polypeptide(L)'
;MERRKFLSTVGLGAVAVAIPAELLATPVFDFSIDEKGDFKGHEFAKLPYTYDALEPHIDRMTMEIHYDRHHRGYFNKYLAAIEGTEYESTPLSKVFAKVSKLSAGIRNNGGGYYNHTLFWNNMSPDKTEPSAGLTKAIESNFGSWEKFQDDFNNVAATRFGSGWAWLVMDANKKLFVGSTPNQDNPLMDVSELRGTPLLALDVWEHAYYLKYQNKRPDYISAFWNVINWDEVNRRFEKALTL
;
A
#
# COMPACT_ATOMS: atom_id res chain seq x y z
N MET A 1 -27.80 1.63 45.32
CA MET A 1 -27.94 0.41 44.50
C MET A 1 -26.95 0.46 43.38
N GLU A 2 -26.05 -0.53 43.36
CA GLU A 2 -24.77 -0.55 42.63
C GLU A 2 -24.96 -0.64 41.12
N ARG A 3 -24.32 0.29 40.39
CA ARG A 3 -24.02 0.21 38.95
C ARG A 3 -22.52 0.14 38.75
N ARG A 4 -21.90 -0.89 39.28
CA ARG A 4 -20.50 -1.20 39.03
C ARG A 4 -20.33 -2.70 39.06
N LYS A 5 -20.38 -3.35 37.88
CA LYS A 5 -19.80 -4.65 37.59
C LYS A 5 -20.29 -5.13 36.22
N PHE A 6 -19.70 -4.62 35.14
CA PHE A 6 -19.74 -5.30 33.84
C PHE A 6 -18.67 -4.72 32.93
N LEU A 7 -17.42 -4.86 33.30
CA LEU A 7 -16.27 -4.71 32.37
C LEU A 7 -15.08 -5.44 33.02
N SER A 8 -15.07 -6.73 32.88
CA SER A 8 -13.85 -7.49 33.02
C SER A 8 -13.91 -8.73 32.16
N THR A 9 -12.86 -8.89 31.37
CA THR A 9 -12.41 -10.11 30.74
C THR A 9 -12.91 -10.35 29.31
N VAL A 10 -12.27 -9.73 28.32
CA VAL A 10 -11.73 -10.43 27.16
C VAL A 10 -10.37 -9.81 26.86
N GLY A 11 -9.36 -10.30 27.53
CA GLY A 11 -7.98 -10.06 27.17
C GLY A 11 -7.60 -11.03 26.05
N LEU A 12 -7.78 -10.65 24.80
CA LEU A 12 -7.05 -11.26 23.69
C LEU A 12 -5.64 -10.71 23.75
N GLY A 13 -4.73 -11.46 24.36
CA GLY A 13 -3.30 -11.20 24.30
C GLY A 13 -2.82 -11.33 22.85
N ALA A 14 -2.67 -10.21 22.19
CA ALA A 14 -1.87 -10.14 20.98
C ALA A 14 -0.41 -10.40 21.39
N VAL A 15 0.06 -11.61 21.18
CA VAL A 15 1.51 -11.89 21.23
C VAL A 15 2.11 -11.21 20.01
N ALA A 16 2.65 -10.01 20.24
CA ALA A 16 3.51 -9.34 19.28
C ALA A 16 4.78 -10.17 19.15
N VAL A 17 4.84 -11.04 18.16
CA VAL A 17 6.10 -11.70 17.75
C VAL A 17 6.95 -10.59 17.12
N ALA A 18 7.92 -10.08 17.87
CA ALA A 18 8.93 -9.19 17.35
C ALA A 18 9.76 -9.96 16.30
N ILE A 19 9.48 -9.75 15.00
CA ILE A 19 10.31 -10.24 13.91
C ILE A 19 11.59 -9.42 13.93
N PRO A 20 12.80 -10.04 14.03
CA PRO A 20 14.04 -9.30 13.98
C PRO A 20 14.11 -8.49 12.67
N ALA A 21 14.56 -7.23 12.75
CA ALA A 21 14.68 -6.33 11.61
C ALA A 21 15.61 -6.85 10.48
N GLU A 22 16.42 -7.85 10.77
CA GLU A 22 17.36 -8.48 9.84
C GLU A 22 16.73 -9.48 8.87
N LEU A 23 15.46 -9.88 9.07
CA LEU A 23 14.77 -10.85 8.21
C LEU A 23 13.91 -10.21 7.11
N LEU A 24 14.00 -8.91 6.92
CA LEU A 24 13.43 -8.27 5.74
C LEU A 24 14.43 -8.45 4.59
N ALA A 25 14.38 -9.61 3.94
CA ALA A 25 14.89 -9.77 2.58
C ALA A 25 14.47 -8.54 1.77
N THR A 26 15.33 -8.05 0.90
CA THR A 26 15.10 -6.85 0.07
C THR A 26 13.66 -6.88 -0.44
N PRO A 27 12.83 -5.90 -0.06
CA PRO A 27 11.43 -5.92 -0.48
C PRO A 27 11.34 -5.93 -1.98
N VAL A 28 10.51 -6.80 -2.48
CA VAL A 28 10.35 -7.16 -3.88
C VAL A 28 9.99 -5.98 -4.77
N PHE A 29 9.50 -4.89 -4.19
CA PHE A 29 8.96 -3.73 -4.92
C PHE A 29 9.54 -2.43 -4.38
N ASP A 30 10.86 -2.37 -4.35
CA ASP A 30 11.56 -1.11 -4.16
C ASP A 30 11.84 -0.51 -5.54
N PHE A 31 11.10 0.52 -5.90
CA PHE A 31 11.22 1.20 -7.20
C PHE A 31 12.54 1.94 -7.37
N SER A 32 13.35 2.04 -6.33
CA SER A 32 14.69 2.64 -6.36
C SER A 32 15.82 1.64 -6.63
N ILE A 33 15.49 0.35 -6.83
CA ILE A 33 16.44 -0.71 -7.21
C ILE A 33 16.10 -1.31 -8.56
N ASP A 34 17.12 -1.86 -9.23
CA ASP A 34 16.94 -2.61 -10.47
C ASP A 34 16.61 -4.10 -10.22
N GLU A 35 16.50 -4.87 -11.32
CA GLU A 35 16.18 -6.31 -11.24
C GLU A 35 17.28 -7.14 -10.54
N LYS A 36 18.50 -6.61 -10.45
CA LYS A 36 19.62 -7.25 -9.76
C LYS A 36 19.68 -6.89 -8.27
N GLY A 37 18.84 -5.94 -7.84
CA GLY A 37 18.82 -5.43 -6.48
C GLY A 37 19.76 -4.26 -6.23
N ASP A 38 20.39 -3.73 -7.30
CA ASP A 38 21.27 -2.56 -7.20
C ASP A 38 20.45 -1.26 -7.17
N PHE A 39 20.91 -0.29 -6.38
CA PHE A 39 20.29 1.02 -6.33
C PHE A 39 20.48 1.76 -7.65
N LYS A 40 19.38 2.13 -8.29
CA LYS A 40 19.36 2.85 -9.58
C LYS A 40 19.00 4.34 -9.46
N GLY A 41 18.71 4.80 -8.26
CA GLY A 41 18.30 6.17 -7.98
C GLY A 41 16.82 6.30 -7.62
N HIS A 42 16.47 7.48 -7.10
CA HIS A 42 15.09 7.88 -6.86
C HIS A 42 14.57 8.60 -8.10
N GLU A 43 13.67 7.96 -8.83
CA GLU A 43 13.11 8.49 -10.08
C GLU A 43 11.60 8.64 -9.98
N PHE A 44 11.08 9.74 -10.54
CA PHE A 44 9.64 9.91 -10.66
C PHE A 44 9.11 9.02 -11.79
N ALA A 45 8.47 7.91 -11.42
CA ALA A 45 7.94 6.95 -12.37
C ALA A 45 6.86 7.56 -13.28
N LYS A 46 6.92 7.27 -14.58
CA LYS A 46 5.87 7.65 -15.53
C LYS A 46 4.58 6.91 -15.21
N LEU A 47 3.45 7.61 -15.39
CA LEU A 47 2.16 6.96 -15.35
C LEU A 47 2.05 5.97 -16.52
N PRO A 48 1.66 4.70 -16.30
CA PRO A 48 1.66 3.70 -17.37
C PRO A 48 0.48 3.82 -18.36
N TYR A 49 -0.44 4.74 -18.14
CA TYR A 49 -1.63 5.00 -18.97
C TYR A 49 -1.97 6.49 -18.99
N THR A 50 -2.91 6.92 -19.85
CA THR A 50 -3.38 8.31 -19.93
C THR A 50 -4.30 8.64 -18.74
N TYR A 51 -4.48 9.94 -18.44
CA TYR A 51 -5.29 10.36 -17.30
C TYR A 51 -6.76 9.95 -17.38
N ASP A 52 -7.30 9.77 -18.58
CA ASP A 52 -8.68 9.36 -18.83
C ASP A 52 -8.86 7.83 -18.98
N ALA A 53 -7.78 7.07 -18.94
CA ALA A 53 -7.80 5.64 -19.22
C ALA A 53 -8.62 4.83 -18.22
N LEU A 54 -8.78 5.31 -16.99
CA LEU A 54 -9.52 4.62 -15.93
C LEU A 54 -11.01 5.04 -15.85
N GLU A 55 -11.47 5.88 -16.80
CA GLU A 55 -12.89 6.20 -16.88
C GLU A 55 -13.70 4.93 -17.24
N PRO A 56 -14.92 4.77 -16.72
CA PRO A 56 -15.68 5.71 -15.88
C PRO A 56 -15.42 5.54 -14.37
N HIS A 57 -14.41 4.77 -13.95
CA HIS A 57 -14.20 4.39 -12.56
C HIS A 57 -13.43 5.45 -11.76
N ILE A 58 -12.37 6.00 -12.32
CA ILE A 58 -11.61 7.13 -11.76
C ILE A 58 -11.56 8.22 -12.83
N ASP A 59 -11.99 9.43 -12.47
CA ASP A 59 -12.10 10.52 -13.44
C ASP A 59 -10.75 11.13 -13.78
N ARG A 60 -10.68 11.68 -15.00
CA ARG A 60 -9.48 12.32 -15.55
C ARG A 60 -8.92 13.40 -14.63
N MET A 61 -9.79 14.25 -14.06
CA MET A 61 -9.33 15.36 -13.23
C MET A 61 -8.67 14.87 -11.95
N THR A 62 -9.25 13.86 -11.32
CA THR A 62 -8.63 13.18 -10.18
C THR A 62 -7.26 12.65 -10.56
N MET A 63 -7.14 11.93 -11.67
CA MET A 63 -5.87 11.33 -12.11
C MET A 63 -4.79 12.39 -12.37
N GLU A 64 -5.12 13.46 -13.09
CA GLU A 64 -4.18 14.54 -13.41
C GLU A 64 -3.67 15.23 -12.14
N ILE A 65 -4.57 15.64 -11.23
CA ILE A 65 -4.18 16.34 -10.01
C ILE A 65 -3.42 15.39 -9.06
N HIS A 66 -3.90 14.16 -8.92
CA HIS A 66 -3.33 13.18 -8.00
C HIS A 66 -1.92 12.75 -8.41
N TYR A 67 -1.67 12.56 -9.72
CA TYR A 67 -0.35 12.21 -10.23
C TYR A 67 0.58 13.43 -10.34
N ASP A 68 0.20 14.46 -11.10
CA ASP A 68 1.12 15.55 -11.45
C ASP A 68 1.37 16.55 -10.32
N ARG A 69 0.42 16.69 -9.39
CA ARG A 69 0.57 17.65 -8.31
C ARG A 69 0.84 16.98 -6.99
N HIS A 70 0.04 15.98 -6.63
CA HIS A 70 0.10 15.37 -5.32
C HIS A 70 1.28 14.38 -5.20
N HIS A 71 1.34 13.38 -6.07
CA HIS A 71 2.45 12.41 -6.09
C HIS A 71 3.79 13.09 -6.40
N ARG A 72 3.84 13.94 -7.43
CA ARG A 72 5.05 14.72 -7.74
C ARG A 72 5.49 15.61 -6.57
N GLY A 73 4.54 16.16 -5.83
CA GLY A 73 4.82 16.93 -4.62
C GLY A 73 5.51 16.09 -3.53
N TYR A 74 5.07 14.85 -3.31
CA TYR A 74 5.74 13.94 -2.39
C TYR A 74 7.15 13.59 -2.86
N PHE A 75 7.31 13.26 -4.14
CA PHE A 75 8.62 12.95 -4.71
C PHE A 75 9.62 14.10 -4.50
N ASN A 76 9.27 15.31 -4.92
CA ASN A 76 10.14 16.48 -4.80
C ASN A 76 10.50 16.80 -3.33
N LYS A 77 9.51 16.70 -2.42
CA LYS A 77 9.75 16.92 -0.98
C LYS A 77 10.57 15.81 -0.35
N TYR A 78 10.46 14.57 -0.85
CA TYR A 78 11.32 13.48 -0.40
C TYR A 78 12.76 13.73 -0.80
N LEU A 79 13.04 14.09 -2.08
CA LEU A 79 14.39 14.43 -2.53
C LEU A 79 15.00 15.56 -1.70
N ALA A 80 14.24 16.63 -1.47
CA ALA A 80 14.71 17.73 -0.62
C ALA A 80 14.98 17.31 0.84
N ALA A 81 14.21 16.33 1.37
CA ALA A 81 14.38 15.85 2.74
C ALA A 81 15.60 14.93 2.92
N ILE A 82 16.09 14.32 1.84
CA ILE A 82 17.26 13.43 1.87
C ILE A 82 18.54 14.11 1.35
N GLU A 83 18.44 15.32 0.81
CA GLU A 83 19.56 16.07 0.24
C GLU A 83 20.71 16.20 1.25
N GLY A 84 21.95 15.86 0.82
CA GLY A 84 23.14 15.87 1.67
C GLY A 84 23.21 14.75 2.72
N THR A 85 22.32 13.76 2.65
CA THR A 85 22.33 12.61 3.57
C THR A 85 22.70 11.31 2.87
N GLU A 86 22.98 10.25 3.62
CA GLU A 86 23.21 8.89 3.10
C GLU A 86 22.00 8.34 2.31
N TYR A 87 20.81 8.91 2.51
CA TYR A 87 19.56 8.43 1.92
C TYR A 87 19.40 8.80 0.44
N GLU A 88 20.22 9.71 -0.09
CA GLU A 88 20.29 10.00 -1.53
C GLU A 88 20.65 8.76 -2.37
N SER A 89 21.46 7.85 -1.78
CA SER A 89 21.91 6.61 -2.41
C SER A 89 21.44 5.35 -1.68
N THR A 90 20.39 5.46 -0.88
CA THR A 90 19.84 4.34 -0.10
C THR A 90 18.50 3.90 -0.69
N PRO A 91 18.28 2.61 -0.99
CA PRO A 91 16.99 2.08 -1.40
C PRO A 91 15.87 2.42 -0.42
N LEU A 92 14.68 2.76 -0.95
CA LEU A 92 13.51 3.15 -0.15
C LEU A 92 13.17 2.13 0.94
N SER A 93 13.27 0.86 0.62
CA SER A 93 13.02 -0.24 1.55
C SER A 93 13.94 -0.19 2.78
N LYS A 94 15.22 0.11 2.57
CA LYS A 94 16.19 0.27 3.66
C LYS A 94 15.95 1.54 4.48
N VAL A 95 15.44 2.59 3.84
CA VAL A 95 14.98 3.81 4.53
C VAL A 95 13.79 3.50 5.42
N PHE A 96 12.79 2.78 4.90
CA PHE A 96 11.57 2.41 5.64
C PHE A 96 11.83 1.47 6.81
N ALA A 97 12.81 0.57 6.69
CA ALA A 97 13.18 -0.35 7.77
C ALA A 97 13.70 0.35 9.04
N LYS A 98 14.06 1.63 8.95
CA LYS A 98 14.56 2.45 10.08
C LYS A 98 13.87 3.81 10.20
N VAL A 99 12.70 3.97 9.55
CA VAL A 99 12.01 5.26 9.44
C VAL A 99 11.57 5.82 10.78
N SER A 100 11.40 4.99 11.81
CA SER A 100 11.14 5.42 13.19
C SER A 100 12.21 6.36 13.76
N LYS A 101 13.43 6.30 13.22
CA LYS A 101 14.59 7.11 13.64
C LYS A 101 14.82 8.32 12.73
N LEU A 102 13.98 8.52 11.72
CA LEU A 102 14.16 9.54 10.71
C LEU A 102 13.16 10.70 10.89
N SER A 103 13.39 11.79 10.16
CA SER A 103 12.49 12.94 10.19
C SER A 103 11.10 12.60 9.66
N ALA A 104 10.07 13.29 10.15
CA ALA A 104 8.72 13.19 9.62
C ALA A 104 8.68 13.55 8.12
N GLY A 105 9.57 14.42 7.65
CA GLY A 105 9.72 14.76 6.23
C GLY A 105 10.09 13.54 5.39
N ILE A 106 11.07 12.75 5.81
CA ILE A 106 11.47 11.52 5.12
C ILE A 106 10.35 10.47 5.20
N ARG A 107 9.77 10.24 6.39
CA ARG A 107 8.67 9.28 6.57
C ARG A 107 7.48 9.59 5.68
N ASN A 108 6.93 10.80 5.79
CA ASN A 108 5.70 11.16 5.10
C ASN A 108 5.90 11.30 3.59
N ASN A 109 6.98 11.95 3.15
CA ASN A 109 7.19 12.17 1.73
C ASN A 109 7.75 10.94 1.03
N GLY A 110 8.65 10.18 1.67
CA GLY A 110 9.11 8.89 1.16
C GLY A 110 7.97 7.88 1.06
N GLY A 111 7.12 7.82 2.10
CA GLY A 111 5.91 6.99 2.08
C GLY A 111 4.96 7.39 0.95
N GLY A 112 4.67 8.70 0.81
CA GLY A 112 3.82 9.20 -0.26
C GLY A 112 4.39 8.90 -1.65
N TYR A 113 5.69 9.08 -1.85
CA TYR A 113 6.36 8.72 -3.10
C TYR A 113 6.20 7.23 -3.43
N TYR A 114 6.49 6.35 -2.47
CA TYR A 114 6.38 4.90 -2.65
C TYR A 114 4.94 4.44 -2.88
N ASN A 115 4.02 4.84 -2.01
CA ASN A 115 2.64 4.37 -2.01
C ASN A 115 1.94 4.72 -3.34
N HIS A 116 2.13 5.93 -3.83
CA HIS A 116 1.54 6.36 -5.10
C HIS A 116 2.19 5.66 -6.30
N THR A 117 3.52 5.45 -6.30
CA THR A 117 4.18 4.66 -7.37
C THR A 117 3.58 3.26 -7.44
N LEU A 118 3.40 2.60 -6.29
CA LEU A 118 2.77 1.28 -6.23
C LEU A 118 1.31 1.32 -6.69
N PHE A 119 0.56 2.35 -6.29
CA PHE A 119 -0.86 2.53 -6.62
C PHE A 119 -1.09 2.69 -8.13
N TRP A 120 -0.28 3.47 -8.84
CA TRP A 120 -0.41 3.61 -10.29
C TRP A 120 -0.21 2.29 -11.02
N ASN A 121 0.77 1.49 -10.58
CA ASN A 121 1.01 0.17 -11.17
C ASN A 121 -0.06 -0.87 -10.79
N ASN A 122 -0.81 -0.65 -9.69
CA ASN A 122 -1.94 -1.49 -9.31
C ASN A 122 -3.16 -1.36 -10.20
N MET A 123 -3.19 -0.35 -11.07
CA MET A 123 -4.35 -0.07 -11.91
C MET A 123 -4.02 -0.21 -13.38
N SER A 124 -5.02 -0.60 -14.17
CA SER A 124 -4.95 -0.76 -15.61
C SER A 124 -6.30 -0.43 -16.24
N PRO A 125 -6.32 0.17 -17.44
CA PRO A 125 -7.54 0.26 -18.24
C PRO A 125 -7.96 -1.09 -18.79
N ASP A 126 -7.01 -2.02 -18.93
CA ASP A 126 -7.28 -3.36 -19.45
C ASP A 126 -7.77 -4.27 -18.33
N LYS A 127 -8.82 -5.04 -18.65
CA LYS A 127 -9.33 -6.03 -17.71
C LYS A 127 -8.36 -7.20 -17.62
N THR A 128 -7.82 -7.41 -16.42
CA THR A 128 -6.95 -8.52 -16.09
C THR A 128 -7.58 -9.40 -15.02
N GLU A 129 -7.04 -10.60 -14.77
CA GLU A 129 -7.62 -11.54 -13.82
C GLU A 129 -6.52 -12.07 -12.85
N PRO A 130 -6.87 -12.38 -11.61
CA PRO A 130 -5.94 -13.01 -10.69
C PRO A 130 -5.54 -14.40 -11.20
N SER A 131 -4.26 -14.74 -11.07
CA SER A 131 -3.76 -16.08 -11.42
C SER A 131 -4.39 -17.16 -10.55
N ALA A 132 -4.42 -18.39 -11.05
CA ALA A 132 -4.88 -19.54 -10.26
C ALA A 132 -4.09 -19.71 -8.96
N GLY A 133 -2.78 -19.37 -8.96
CA GLY A 133 -1.93 -19.40 -7.78
C GLY A 133 -2.35 -18.37 -6.73
N LEU A 134 -2.57 -17.14 -7.16
CA LEU A 134 -3.03 -16.06 -6.27
C LEU A 134 -4.44 -16.35 -5.74
N THR A 135 -5.37 -16.78 -6.61
CA THR A 135 -6.75 -17.14 -6.21
C THR A 135 -6.73 -18.23 -5.12
N LYS A 136 -5.99 -19.30 -5.35
CA LYS A 136 -5.85 -20.39 -4.37
C LYS A 136 -5.26 -19.90 -3.04
N ALA A 137 -4.24 -19.03 -3.08
CA ALA A 137 -3.66 -18.47 -1.88
C ALA A 137 -4.66 -17.58 -1.12
N ILE A 138 -5.43 -16.74 -1.84
CA ILE A 138 -6.49 -15.92 -1.25
C ILE A 138 -7.54 -16.81 -0.59
N GLU A 139 -8.10 -17.79 -1.29
CA GLU A 139 -9.11 -18.69 -0.76
C GLU A 139 -8.60 -19.46 0.47
N SER A 140 -7.33 -19.90 0.45
CA SER A 140 -6.70 -20.59 1.59
C SER A 140 -6.57 -19.68 2.82
N ASN A 141 -6.33 -18.39 2.67
CA ASN A 141 -6.09 -17.47 3.78
C ASN A 141 -7.39 -16.82 4.30
N PHE A 142 -8.36 -16.59 3.41
CA PHE A 142 -9.61 -15.86 3.74
C PHE A 142 -10.85 -16.75 3.75
N GLY A 143 -10.76 -17.97 3.23
CA GLY A 143 -11.87 -18.94 3.13
C GLY A 143 -12.59 -18.88 1.78
N SER A 144 -12.74 -17.71 1.16
CA SER A 144 -13.22 -17.53 -0.22
C SER A 144 -12.74 -16.22 -0.81
N TRP A 145 -12.92 -16.07 -2.13
CA TRP A 145 -12.64 -14.83 -2.84
C TRP A 145 -13.54 -13.68 -2.36
N GLU A 146 -14.82 -13.95 -2.20
CA GLU A 146 -15.82 -12.99 -1.73
C GLU A 146 -15.47 -12.47 -0.33
N LYS A 147 -15.06 -13.39 0.56
CA LYS A 147 -14.63 -13.01 1.91
C LYS A 147 -13.41 -12.10 1.91
N PHE A 148 -12.44 -12.36 1.03
CA PHE A 148 -11.31 -11.47 0.83
C PHE A 148 -11.76 -10.08 0.35
N GLN A 149 -12.66 -10.02 -0.65
CA GLN A 149 -13.20 -8.75 -1.13
C GLN A 149 -13.92 -7.98 -0.02
N ASP A 150 -14.77 -8.66 0.75
CA ASP A 150 -15.49 -8.06 1.88
C ASP A 150 -14.53 -7.53 2.94
N ASP A 151 -13.49 -8.29 3.30
CA ASP A 151 -12.49 -7.89 4.29
C ASP A 151 -11.68 -6.69 3.80
N PHE A 152 -11.24 -6.68 2.53
CA PHE A 152 -10.54 -5.56 1.94
C PHE A 152 -11.41 -4.30 1.88
N ASN A 153 -12.66 -4.44 1.43
CA ASN A 153 -13.63 -3.35 1.36
C ASN A 153 -13.91 -2.76 2.76
N ASN A 154 -14.08 -3.61 3.75
CA ASN A 154 -14.31 -3.20 5.13
C ASN A 154 -13.11 -2.43 5.69
N VAL A 155 -11.88 -2.94 5.48
CA VAL A 155 -10.65 -2.27 5.92
C VAL A 155 -10.50 -0.89 5.25
N ALA A 156 -10.78 -0.79 3.95
CA ALA A 156 -10.74 0.47 3.21
C ALA A 156 -11.80 1.47 3.68
N ALA A 157 -13.04 1.00 3.90
CA ALA A 157 -14.15 1.83 4.33
C ALA A 157 -14.00 2.34 5.78
N THR A 158 -13.49 1.48 6.67
CA THR A 158 -13.35 1.78 8.10
C THR A 158 -12.06 2.47 8.48
N ARG A 159 -11.08 2.64 7.56
CA ARG A 159 -9.88 3.44 7.82
C ARG A 159 -10.29 4.86 8.20
N PHE A 160 -10.18 5.18 9.49
CA PHE A 160 -10.52 6.49 9.98
C PHE A 160 -9.49 7.53 9.53
N GLY A 161 -9.97 8.62 8.93
CA GLY A 161 -9.12 9.66 8.37
C GLY A 161 -8.40 9.22 7.09
N SER A 162 -7.24 9.82 6.86
CA SER A 162 -6.41 9.55 5.69
C SER A 162 -5.59 8.28 5.87
N GLY A 163 -5.38 7.54 4.81
CA GLY A 163 -4.55 6.35 4.82
C GLY A 163 -4.71 5.47 3.60
N TRP A 164 -4.29 4.22 3.74
CA TRP A 164 -4.22 3.22 2.67
C TRP A 164 -4.77 1.89 3.15
N ALA A 165 -5.46 1.17 2.27
CA ALA A 165 -5.80 -0.23 2.46
C ALA A 165 -4.84 -1.10 1.65
N TRP A 166 -4.49 -2.27 2.18
CA TRP A 166 -3.46 -3.13 1.63
C TRP A 166 -3.87 -4.60 1.63
N LEU A 167 -3.47 -5.33 0.57
CA LEU A 167 -3.23 -6.77 0.63
C LEU A 167 -1.73 -6.97 0.78
N VAL A 168 -1.31 -7.73 1.80
CA VAL A 168 0.10 -8.00 2.12
C VAL A 168 0.37 -9.49 2.25
N MET A 169 1.61 -9.87 1.97
CA MET A 169 2.14 -11.19 2.29
C MET A 169 3.18 -11.05 3.41
N ASP A 170 3.03 -11.83 4.48
CA ASP A 170 4.01 -11.87 5.57
C ASP A 170 5.21 -12.78 5.24
N ALA A 171 6.19 -12.83 6.16
CA ALA A 171 7.37 -13.69 6.03
C ALA A 171 7.05 -15.20 6.01
N ASN A 172 5.88 -15.61 6.51
CA ASN A 172 5.39 -16.98 6.48
C ASN A 172 4.55 -17.30 5.25
N LYS A 173 4.54 -16.42 4.25
CA LYS A 173 3.76 -16.50 3.01
C LYS A 173 2.24 -16.48 3.22
N LYS A 174 1.79 -15.97 4.36
CA LYS A 174 0.38 -15.75 4.61
C LYS A 174 -0.08 -14.42 4.05
N LEU A 175 -1.26 -14.42 3.45
CA LEU A 175 -1.93 -13.23 2.96
C LEU A 175 -2.89 -12.68 4.03
N PHE A 176 -2.90 -11.38 4.16
CA PHE A 176 -3.86 -10.67 5.00
C PHE A 176 -4.11 -9.26 4.51
N VAL A 177 -5.23 -8.69 4.91
CA VAL A 177 -5.60 -7.30 4.62
C VAL A 177 -5.50 -6.45 5.86
N GLY A 178 -5.16 -5.18 5.65
CA GLY A 178 -5.06 -4.21 6.73
C GLY A 178 -4.95 -2.79 6.19
N SER A 179 -4.89 -1.82 7.09
CA SER A 179 -4.75 -0.41 6.70
C SER A 179 -3.63 0.28 7.48
N THR A 180 -3.05 1.30 6.86
CA THR A 180 -2.05 2.17 7.50
C THR A 180 -2.53 3.62 7.50
N PRO A 181 -2.18 4.43 8.52
CA PRO A 181 -2.53 5.84 8.56
C PRO A 181 -1.63 6.67 7.65
N ASN A 182 -2.15 7.79 7.18
CA ASN A 182 -1.40 8.81 6.44
C ASN A 182 -0.63 8.21 5.24
N GLN A 183 0.69 8.36 5.21
CA GLN A 183 1.55 7.78 4.17
C GLN A 183 2.40 6.60 4.68
N ASP A 184 2.09 6.06 5.84
CA ASP A 184 2.73 4.84 6.30
C ASP A 184 2.40 3.65 5.38
N ASN A 185 3.30 2.69 5.30
CA ASN A 185 3.14 1.50 4.49
C ASN A 185 3.71 0.24 5.19
N PRO A 186 3.41 -0.97 4.69
CA PRO A 186 3.82 -2.23 5.31
C PRO A 186 5.33 -2.48 5.42
N LEU A 187 6.16 -1.69 4.73
CA LEU A 187 7.63 -1.80 4.78
C LEU A 187 8.24 -0.99 5.93
N MET A 188 7.46 -0.07 6.52
CA MET A 188 7.96 0.83 7.56
C MET A 188 8.05 0.12 8.92
N ASP A 189 9.15 0.35 9.67
CA ASP A 189 9.34 -0.20 11.01
C ASP A 189 8.35 0.34 12.05
N VAL A 190 7.66 1.43 11.75
CA VAL A 190 6.57 2.02 12.55
C VAL A 190 5.20 1.42 12.25
N SER A 191 5.06 0.62 11.20
CA SER A 191 3.78 0.05 10.80
C SER A 191 3.45 -1.20 11.61
N GLU A 192 2.23 -1.29 12.14
CA GLU A 192 1.70 -2.52 12.74
C GLU A 192 1.41 -3.58 11.68
N LEU A 193 1.05 -3.15 10.46
CA LEU A 193 0.85 -3.99 9.30
C LEU A 193 2.20 -4.19 8.59
N ARG A 194 2.84 -5.35 8.79
CA ARG A 194 4.17 -5.64 8.24
C ARG A 194 4.11 -6.74 7.18
N GLY A 195 4.79 -6.54 6.08
CA GLY A 195 4.90 -7.53 5.01
C GLY A 195 5.17 -6.92 3.65
N THR A 196 5.22 -7.77 2.62
CA THR A 196 5.35 -7.36 1.22
C THR A 196 4.01 -6.88 0.70
N PRO A 197 3.85 -5.62 0.30
CA PRO A 197 2.59 -5.11 -0.25
C PRO A 197 2.35 -5.68 -1.66
N LEU A 198 1.19 -6.26 -1.87
CA LEU A 198 0.77 -6.81 -3.17
C LEU A 198 -0.22 -5.88 -3.88
N LEU A 199 -1.20 -5.37 -3.15
CA LEU A 199 -2.24 -4.45 -3.62
C LEU A 199 -2.39 -3.30 -2.64
N ALA A 200 -2.59 -2.09 -3.14
CA ALA A 200 -2.86 -0.89 -2.34
C ALA A 200 -4.05 -0.11 -2.89
N LEU A 201 -4.84 0.46 -2.00
CA LEU A 201 -5.90 1.42 -2.32
C LEU A 201 -5.72 2.68 -1.49
N ASP A 202 -5.59 3.81 -2.16
CA ASP A 202 -5.59 5.12 -1.53
C ASP A 202 -6.99 5.48 -1.04
N VAL A 203 -7.16 5.68 0.26
CA VAL A 203 -8.43 6.11 0.87
C VAL A 203 -8.36 7.53 1.47
N TRP A 204 -7.31 8.29 1.11
CA TRP A 204 -7.33 9.73 1.28
C TRP A 204 -8.46 10.34 0.45
N GLU A 205 -9.12 11.38 0.95
CA GLU A 205 -10.24 12.01 0.22
C GLU A 205 -9.85 12.55 -1.15
N HIS A 206 -8.62 13.02 -1.33
CA HIS A 206 -8.14 13.51 -2.63
C HIS A 206 -8.16 12.43 -3.73
N ALA A 207 -8.14 11.15 -3.39
CA ALA A 207 -8.18 10.06 -4.36
C ALA A 207 -9.57 9.85 -4.98
N TYR A 208 -10.64 10.35 -4.34
CA TYR A 208 -12.01 10.05 -4.79
C TYR A 208 -13.00 11.21 -4.70
N TYR A 209 -12.69 12.30 -4.00
CA TYR A 209 -13.69 13.31 -3.65
C TYR A 209 -14.30 14.04 -4.86
N LEU A 210 -13.52 14.29 -5.93
CA LEU A 210 -14.02 14.97 -7.11
C LEU A 210 -15.15 14.21 -7.79
N LYS A 211 -15.08 12.88 -7.82
CA LYS A 211 -16.09 12.02 -8.46
C LYS A 211 -17.13 11.48 -7.49
N TYR A 212 -16.70 11.03 -6.32
CA TYR A 212 -17.54 10.29 -5.36
C TYR A 212 -17.95 11.10 -4.15
N GLN A 213 -17.39 12.28 -3.91
CA GLN A 213 -17.59 13.13 -2.74
C GLN A 213 -17.39 12.33 -1.45
N ASN A 214 -18.38 12.32 -0.57
CA ASN A 214 -18.35 11.58 0.70
C ASN A 214 -18.63 10.06 0.57
N LYS A 215 -18.85 9.58 -0.66
CA LYS A 215 -19.25 8.18 -0.91
C LYS A 215 -18.02 7.29 -1.12
N ARG A 216 -17.17 7.18 -0.10
CA ARG A 216 -16.01 6.27 -0.16
C ARG A 216 -16.36 4.83 -0.54
N PRO A 217 -17.48 4.21 -0.08
CA PRO A 217 -17.84 2.85 -0.51
C PRO A 217 -18.04 2.71 -2.02
N ASP A 218 -18.60 3.72 -2.70
CA ASP A 218 -18.80 3.69 -4.16
C ASP A 218 -17.45 3.70 -4.90
N TYR A 219 -16.48 4.49 -4.41
CA TYR A 219 -15.11 4.50 -4.92
C TYR A 219 -14.42 3.14 -4.71
N ILE A 220 -14.53 2.55 -3.52
CA ILE A 220 -13.96 1.23 -3.22
C ILE A 220 -14.53 0.19 -4.17
N SER A 221 -15.83 0.20 -4.41
CA SER A 221 -16.50 -0.70 -5.38
C SER A 221 -16.00 -0.47 -6.80
N ALA A 222 -15.81 0.79 -7.21
CA ALA A 222 -15.31 1.12 -8.55
C ALA A 222 -13.86 0.68 -8.77
N PHE A 223 -13.02 0.70 -7.74
CA PHE A 223 -11.61 0.31 -7.81
C PHE A 223 -11.42 -1.14 -8.30
N TRP A 224 -12.31 -2.07 -7.94
CA TRP A 224 -12.22 -3.46 -8.38
C TRP A 224 -12.26 -3.63 -9.90
N ASN A 225 -12.81 -2.66 -10.64
CA ASN A 225 -12.89 -2.70 -12.10
C ASN A 225 -11.59 -2.26 -12.80
N VAL A 226 -10.67 -1.66 -12.07
CA VAL A 226 -9.43 -1.10 -12.61
C VAL A 226 -8.17 -1.75 -12.03
N ILE A 227 -8.31 -2.81 -11.23
CA ILE A 227 -7.15 -3.51 -10.66
C ILE A 227 -6.36 -4.19 -11.78
N ASN A 228 -5.06 -3.92 -11.80
CA ASN A 228 -4.08 -4.61 -12.64
C ASN A 228 -3.65 -5.92 -11.96
N TRP A 229 -4.45 -6.97 -12.17
CA TRP A 229 -4.14 -8.27 -11.59
C TRP A 229 -2.85 -8.88 -12.11
N ASP A 230 -2.40 -8.55 -13.30
CA ASP A 230 -1.10 -9.02 -13.82
C ASP A 230 0.05 -8.51 -12.95
N GLU A 231 0.00 -7.25 -12.55
CA GLU A 231 1.01 -6.70 -11.63
C GLU A 231 0.89 -7.28 -10.22
N VAL A 232 -0.33 -7.50 -9.72
CA VAL A 232 -0.55 -8.17 -8.42
C VAL A 232 -0.04 -9.61 -8.46
N ASN A 233 -0.31 -10.35 -9.55
CA ASN A 233 0.21 -11.70 -9.77
C ASN A 233 1.75 -11.71 -9.77
N ARG A 234 2.37 -10.79 -10.53
CA ARG A 234 3.83 -10.65 -10.59
C ARG A 234 4.44 -10.39 -9.20
N ARG A 235 3.81 -9.54 -8.39
CA ARG A 235 4.24 -9.28 -7.01
C ARG A 235 4.07 -10.50 -6.13
N PHE A 236 2.94 -11.19 -6.26
CA PHE A 236 2.67 -12.41 -5.51
C PHE A 236 3.73 -13.48 -5.78
N GLU A 237 3.99 -13.81 -7.06
CA GLU A 237 4.98 -14.81 -7.44
C GLU A 237 6.39 -14.45 -6.93
N LYS A 238 6.78 -13.20 -7.09
CA LYS A 238 8.08 -12.76 -6.59
C LYS A 238 8.15 -12.78 -5.06
N ALA A 239 7.08 -12.43 -4.35
CA ALA A 239 7.02 -12.51 -2.89
C ALA A 239 7.16 -13.94 -2.37
N LEU A 240 6.74 -14.96 -3.13
CA LEU A 240 6.93 -16.37 -2.77
C LEU A 240 8.42 -16.80 -2.78
N THR A 241 9.26 -16.13 -3.56
CA THR A 241 10.70 -16.49 -3.71
C THR A 241 11.61 -15.84 -2.67
N LEU A 242 11.11 -14.90 -1.88
CA LEU A 242 11.83 -14.26 -0.78
C LEU A 242 11.75 -15.07 0.50
#